data_7ed2fdf3a188a22f0970cfd946571497
#
_entry.id   7ed2fdf3a188a22f0970cfd946571497
#
_cell.length_a   1.000
_cell.length_b   1.000
_cell.length_c   1.000
_cell.angle_alpha   90.00
_cell.angle_beta   90.00
_cell.angle_gamma   90.00
#
_symmetry.space_group_name_H-M   'P 1'
#
loop_
_entity.id
_entity.type
_entity.pdbx_description
1 polymer ?
#
loop_
_entity_poly.entity_id
_entity_poly.type
_entity_poly.pdbx_seq_one_letter_code
_entity_poly.pdbx_strand_id
1 'polypeptide(L)'
;MGDELDLDATIDRLVSVKNSKPGTEVNLPEEDIIWLCRKSREVFCSQPMLLEVQAPIHICGDTHGQFFDLLRLFETGGFPPDGNYIFMGDYVDRAKQSIETISLLLCFKIKYPEQFFLLRGNHECASLNRIYGFYDECKRRYSVKLWRIFADSFNCMPVAGVVEDKIICMHGGISPDLERLGQILEIPRPTDVPDEGLLCDLLWADPDPTISGWGRNARGVSYTFGHDVVEEFLETHDLDLICRAHQVVEDGYEFQANRSLVTIFSAPNYCGEFDNAGAMMMVGEDLKCSFKVLRPAHHKRFMAK
;
A
#
# COMPACT_ATOMS: atom_id res chain seq x y z
N MET A 1 -5.98 16.74 27.51
CA MET A 1 -6.53 16.64 26.16
C MET A 1 -5.60 17.50 25.33
N GLY A 2 -4.73 16.89 24.52
CA GLY A 2 -3.90 17.66 23.58
C GLY A 2 -4.82 18.26 22.52
N ASP A 3 -4.48 19.46 22.05
CA ASP A 3 -5.22 20.13 21.00
C ASP A 3 -5.33 19.20 19.78
N GLU A 4 -6.47 19.24 19.10
CA GLU A 4 -6.70 18.48 17.87
C GLU A 4 -5.76 19.00 16.78
N LEU A 5 -5.07 18.08 16.09
CA LEU A 5 -4.13 18.46 15.01
C LEU A 5 -4.89 19.11 13.85
N ASP A 6 -4.41 20.26 13.39
CA ASP A 6 -4.88 20.86 12.13
C ASP A 6 -4.37 20.03 10.94
N LEU A 7 -5.24 19.13 10.48
CA LEU A 7 -4.92 18.24 9.35
C LEU A 7 -4.69 19.01 8.05
N ASP A 8 -5.43 20.10 7.82
CA ASP A 8 -5.27 20.90 6.59
C ASP A 8 -3.91 21.56 6.55
N ALA A 9 -3.51 22.22 7.63
CA ALA A 9 -2.20 22.82 7.74
C ALA A 9 -1.07 21.80 7.62
N THR A 10 -1.26 20.58 8.16
CA THR A 10 -0.28 19.49 8.06
C THR A 10 -0.17 18.95 6.63
N ILE A 11 -1.28 18.74 5.93
CA ILE A 11 -1.32 18.35 4.52
C ILE A 11 -0.65 19.41 3.66
N ASP A 12 -1.01 20.68 3.83
CA ASP A 12 -0.43 21.80 3.08
C ASP A 12 1.08 21.86 3.25
N ARG A 13 1.58 21.66 4.48
CA ARG A 13 3.00 21.62 4.77
C ARG A 13 3.71 20.45 4.06
N LEU A 14 3.13 19.26 4.08
CA LEU A 14 3.67 18.09 3.37
C LEU A 14 3.67 18.30 1.85
N VAL A 15 2.59 18.81 1.29
CA VAL A 15 2.45 19.02 -0.16
C VAL A 15 3.24 20.22 -0.66
N SER A 16 3.60 21.19 0.20
CA SER A 16 4.32 22.43 -0.19
C SER A 16 5.63 22.19 -0.94
N VAL A 17 6.26 21.04 -0.72
CA VAL A 17 7.56 20.71 -1.35
C VAL A 17 7.44 20.09 -2.73
N LYS A 18 6.22 19.90 -3.28
CA LYS A 18 6.00 19.20 -4.55
C LYS A 18 6.79 19.79 -5.74
N ASN A 19 7.05 21.09 -5.72
CA ASN A 19 7.85 21.77 -6.73
C ASN A 19 9.32 21.99 -6.30
N SER A 20 9.71 21.46 -5.15
CA SER A 20 11.08 21.55 -4.63
C SER A 20 11.97 20.48 -5.26
N LYS A 21 13.26 20.54 -4.95
CA LYS A 21 14.20 19.49 -5.36
C LYS A 21 13.78 18.15 -4.75
N PRO A 22 13.68 17.05 -5.54
CA PRO A 22 13.43 15.72 -5.00
C PRO A 22 14.36 15.37 -3.83
N GLY A 23 13.80 14.82 -2.76
CA GLY A 23 14.52 14.54 -1.52
C GLY A 23 14.52 15.69 -0.50
N THR A 24 13.85 16.83 -0.79
CA THR A 24 13.60 17.87 0.22
C THR A 24 12.75 17.29 1.35
N GLU A 25 13.33 17.23 2.56
CA GLU A 25 12.63 16.71 3.74
C GLU A 25 11.62 17.72 4.28
N VAL A 26 10.49 17.21 4.78
CA VAL A 26 9.48 17.99 5.50
C VAL A 26 9.52 17.59 6.97
N ASN A 27 10.00 18.49 7.83
CA ASN A 27 10.10 18.22 9.26
C ASN A 27 8.78 18.62 9.95
N LEU A 28 7.95 17.63 10.26
CA LEU A 28 6.79 17.77 11.13
C LEU A 28 7.26 17.72 12.61
N PRO A 29 6.55 18.34 13.55
CA PRO A 29 6.73 18.07 14.98
C PRO A 29 6.50 16.58 15.29
N GLU A 30 7.33 15.97 16.13
CA GLU A 30 7.17 14.55 16.49
C GLU A 30 5.80 14.26 17.13
N GLU A 31 5.29 15.18 17.92
CA GLU A 31 3.95 15.09 18.57
C GLU A 31 2.82 15.02 17.54
N ASP A 32 2.93 15.76 16.43
CA ASP A 32 1.95 15.71 15.34
C ASP A 32 1.93 14.32 14.69
N ILE A 33 3.10 13.75 14.43
CA ILE A 33 3.23 12.40 13.87
C ILE A 33 2.68 11.35 14.85
N ILE A 34 2.97 11.50 16.14
CA ILE A 34 2.41 10.64 17.19
C ILE A 34 0.89 10.73 17.21
N TRP A 35 0.35 11.93 17.08
CA TRP A 35 -1.09 12.14 17.02
C TRP A 35 -1.69 11.44 15.78
N LEU A 36 -1.08 11.61 14.60
CA LEU A 36 -1.51 10.92 13.37
C LEU A 36 -1.54 9.39 13.54
N CYS A 37 -0.50 8.81 14.11
CA CYS A 37 -0.45 7.35 14.35
C CYS A 37 -1.56 6.88 15.30
N ARG A 38 -1.82 7.60 16.37
CA ARG A 38 -2.85 7.25 17.34
C ARG A 38 -4.25 7.39 16.75
N LYS A 39 -4.48 8.49 16.04
CA LYS A 39 -5.78 8.76 15.43
C LYS A 39 -6.08 7.80 14.29
N SER A 40 -5.10 7.51 13.44
CA SER A 40 -5.27 6.52 12.38
C SER A 40 -5.55 5.11 12.93
N ARG A 41 -4.93 4.73 14.05
CA ARG A 41 -5.24 3.46 14.73
C ARG A 41 -6.72 3.38 15.14
N GLU A 42 -7.28 4.47 15.70
CA GLU A 42 -8.71 4.54 16.03
C GLU A 42 -9.58 4.36 14.78
N VAL A 43 -9.23 5.04 13.68
CA VAL A 43 -9.94 4.94 12.40
C VAL A 43 -9.85 3.53 11.83
N PHE A 44 -8.67 2.91 11.80
CA PHE A 44 -8.51 1.53 11.33
C PHE A 44 -9.36 0.55 12.16
N CYS A 45 -9.33 0.66 13.49
CA CYS A 45 -10.11 -0.23 14.36
C CYS A 45 -11.62 0.01 14.29
N SER A 46 -12.08 1.16 13.81
CA SER A 46 -13.51 1.44 13.58
C SER A 46 -14.06 0.85 12.28
N GLN A 47 -13.17 0.45 11.37
CA GLN A 47 -13.50 -0.16 10.09
C GLN A 47 -13.18 -1.66 10.11
N PRO A 48 -13.83 -2.50 9.28
CA PRO A 48 -13.58 -3.94 9.24
C PRO A 48 -12.20 -4.28 8.67
N MET A 49 -11.74 -5.51 8.92
CA MET A 49 -10.46 -6.03 8.40
C MET A 49 -10.52 -6.32 6.89
N LEU A 50 -11.70 -6.65 6.37
CA LEU A 50 -12.06 -6.70 4.95
C LEU A 50 -12.94 -5.49 4.68
N LEU A 51 -12.46 -4.55 3.90
CA LEU A 51 -13.18 -3.33 3.56
C LEU A 51 -14.18 -3.57 2.42
N GLU A 52 -15.33 -2.93 2.48
CA GLU A 52 -16.27 -2.80 1.36
C GLU A 52 -16.06 -1.40 0.76
N VAL A 53 -15.72 -1.34 -0.51
CA VAL A 53 -15.29 -0.11 -1.19
C VAL A 53 -16.13 0.14 -2.42
N GLN A 54 -16.54 1.38 -2.61
CA GLN A 54 -17.36 1.77 -3.76
C GLN A 54 -16.50 2.41 -4.87
N ALA A 55 -16.91 2.18 -6.11
CA ALA A 55 -16.39 2.91 -7.26
C ALA A 55 -17.13 4.29 -7.40
N PRO A 56 -16.51 5.32 -8.03
CA PRO A 56 -15.21 5.26 -8.67
C PRO A 56 -14.05 5.33 -7.68
N ILE A 57 -12.96 4.62 -7.96
CA ILE A 57 -11.80 4.57 -7.06
C ILE A 57 -10.48 4.37 -7.81
N HIS A 58 -9.40 4.92 -7.27
CA HIS A 58 -8.02 4.69 -7.72
C HIS A 58 -7.37 3.63 -6.84
N ILE A 59 -6.79 2.59 -7.45
CA ILE A 59 -6.08 1.50 -6.75
C ILE A 59 -4.59 1.68 -6.99
N CYS A 60 -3.82 1.78 -5.90
CA CYS A 60 -2.38 2.02 -5.92
C CYS A 60 -1.65 0.87 -5.20
N GLY A 61 -0.47 0.51 -5.72
CA GLY A 61 0.44 -0.43 -5.10
C GLY A 61 1.53 0.24 -4.26
N ASP A 62 2.67 -0.42 -4.14
CA ASP A 62 3.82 -0.04 -3.34
C ASP A 62 4.30 1.39 -3.61
N THR A 63 4.65 2.10 -2.57
CA THR A 63 5.21 3.47 -2.66
C THR A 63 6.58 3.61 -2.00
N HIS A 64 6.90 2.76 -1.05
CA HIS A 64 8.21 2.59 -0.41
C HIS A 64 8.98 3.88 -0.13
N GLY A 65 8.33 4.86 0.50
CA GLY A 65 8.99 6.11 0.88
C GLY A 65 9.43 6.99 -0.29
N GLN A 66 8.96 6.74 -1.52
CA GLN A 66 9.18 7.57 -2.70
C GLN A 66 8.21 8.76 -2.71
N PHE A 67 8.38 9.67 -1.75
CA PHE A 67 7.42 10.73 -1.44
C PHE A 67 7.11 11.64 -2.64
N PHE A 68 8.12 12.04 -3.43
CA PHE A 68 7.89 12.87 -4.60
C PHE A 68 7.12 12.16 -5.71
N ASP A 69 7.27 10.85 -5.83
CA ASP A 69 6.47 10.07 -6.78
C ASP A 69 5.03 9.89 -6.27
N LEU A 70 4.82 9.76 -4.96
CA LEU A 70 3.48 9.80 -4.36
C LEU A 70 2.78 11.15 -4.64
N LEU A 71 3.48 12.29 -4.50
CA LEU A 71 2.91 13.60 -4.85
C LEU A 71 2.52 13.68 -6.34
N ARG A 72 3.37 13.18 -7.23
CA ARG A 72 3.07 13.09 -8.69
C ARG A 72 1.87 12.18 -8.97
N LEU A 73 1.73 11.11 -8.21
CA LEU A 73 0.58 10.20 -8.31
C LEU A 73 -0.72 10.94 -7.96
N PHE A 74 -0.74 11.72 -6.89
CA PHE A 74 -1.88 12.56 -6.55
C PHE A 74 -2.12 13.69 -7.55
N GLU A 75 -1.08 14.30 -8.11
CA GLU A 75 -1.24 15.28 -9.19
C GLU A 75 -1.91 14.67 -10.44
N THR A 76 -1.65 13.39 -10.69
CA THR A 76 -2.20 12.65 -11.83
C THR A 76 -3.62 12.16 -11.57
N GLY A 77 -3.92 11.70 -10.36
CA GLY A 77 -5.21 11.13 -9.98
C GLY A 77 -6.21 12.12 -9.39
N GLY A 78 -5.72 13.25 -8.92
CA GLY A 78 -6.45 14.21 -8.08
C GLY A 78 -6.14 14.01 -6.61
N PHE A 79 -5.86 15.10 -5.90
CA PHE A 79 -5.72 15.04 -4.43
C PHE A 79 -7.08 14.75 -3.79
N PRO A 80 -7.14 13.98 -2.68
CA PRO A 80 -8.38 13.89 -1.90
C PRO A 80 -8.90 15.27 -1.48
N PRO A 81 -10.23 15.57 -1.56
CA PRO A 81 -11.32 14.63 -1.86
C PRO A 81 -11.67 14.47 -3.35
N ASP A 82 -10.94 15.09 -4.30
CA ASP A 82 -11.25 15.02 -5.73
C ASP A 82 -11.08 13.62 -6.32
N GLY A 83 -10.30 12.75 -5.65
CA GLY A 83 -10.12 11.33 -5.97
C GLY A 83 -10.31 10.45 -4.75
N ASN A 84 -10.97 9.31 -4.91
CA ASN A 84 -11.05 8.24 -3.93
C ASN A 84 -9.90 7.26 -4.17
N TYR A 85 -9.33 6.72 -3.09
CA TYR A 85 -8.14 5.87 -3.19
C TYR A 85 -8.21 4.64 -2.29
N ILE A 86 -7.68 3.53 -2.80
CA ILE A 86 -7.23 2.40 -2.01
C ILE A 86 -5.76 2.11 -2.34
N PHE A 87 -4.91 2.12 -1.32
CA PHE A 87 -3.50 1.74 -1.40
C PHE A 87 -3.33 0.35 -0.82
N MET A 88 -2.57 -0.49 -1.51
CA MET A 88 -2.45 -1.92 -1.17
C MET A 88 -1.25 -2.24 -0.28
N GLY A 89 -0.65 -1.25 0.39
CA GLY A 89 0.45 -1.49 1.33
C GLY A 89 1.82 -1.05 0.83
N ASP A 90 2.83 -1.36 1.63
CA ASP A 90 4.24 -1.05 1.42
C ASP A 90 4.53 0.44 1.21
N TYR A 91 4.22 1.21 2.27
CA TYR A 91 4.42 2.66 2.31
C TYR A 91 5.82 3.06 2.72
N VAL A 92 6.46 2.22 3.53
CA VAL A 92 7.74 2.48 4.19
C VAL A 92 8.85 1.60 3.65
N ASP A 93 10.08 1.86 4.06
CA ASP A 93 11.31 1.18 3.66
C ASP A 93 11.82 1.53 2.26
N ARG A 94 13.04 1.15 1.97
CA ARG A 94 13.75 1.26 0.69
C ARG A 94 14.17 2.68 0.33
N ALA A 95 13.25 3.63 0.14
CA ALA A 95 13.58 5.02 -0.10
C ALA A 95 13.71 5.83 1.20
N LYS A 96 14.04 7.12 1.08
CA LYS A 96 14.53 7.93 2.20
C LYS A 96 13.47 8.82 2.86
N GLN A 97 12.24 8.82 2.35
CA GLN A 97 11.16 9.69 2.82
C GLN A 97 9.91 8.88 3.19
N SER A 98 10.13 7.80 3.94
CA SER A 98 9.02 6.96 4.44
C SER A 98 8.15 7.73 5.42
N ILE A 99 8.74 8.61 6.24
CA ILE A 99 7.99 9.39 7.24
C ILE A 99 7.02 10.35 6.56
N GLU A 100 7.46 11.12 5.56
CA GLU A 100 6.58 12.01 4.79
C GLU A 100 5.48 11.22 4.08
N THR A 101 5.85 10.10 3.43
CA THR A 101 4.94 9.23 2.70
C THR A 101 3.82 8.74 3.59
N ILE A 102 4.15 8.07 4.69
CA ILE A 102 3.13 7.53 5.59
C ILE A 102 2.35 8.63 6.31
N SER A 103 2.99 9.74 6.70
CA SER A 103 2.30 10.84 7.36
C SER A 103 1.23 11.48 6.47
N LEU A 104 1.52 11.72 5.19
CA LEU A 104 0.54 12.25 4.24
C LEU A 104 -0.64 11.28 4.03
N LEU A 105 -0.34 9.99 3.86
CA LEU A 105 -1.37 8.96 3.71
C LEU A 105 -2.26 8.85 4.97
N LEU A 106 -1.68 8.93 6.17
CA LEU A 106 -2.45 8.93 7.41
C LEU A 106 -3.30 10.19 7.57
N CYS A 107 -2.81 11.37 7.16
CA CYS A 107 -3.62 12.60 7.14
C CYS A 107 -4.87 12.41 6.28
N PHE A 108 -4.73 11.92 5.06
CA PHE A 108 -5.88 11.67 4.18
C PHE A 108 -6.81 10.59 4.73
N LYS A 109 -6.26 9.51 5.29
CA LYS A 109 -7.07 8.46 5.93
C LYS A 109 -7.93 8.98 7.08
N ILE A 110 -7.36 9.82 7.93
CA ILE A 110 -8.09 10.40 9.07
C ILE A 110 -9.14 11.40 8.59
N LYS A 111 -8.79 12.21 7.59
CA LYS A 111 -9.67 13.27 7.08
C LYS A 111 -10.83 12.74 6.24
N TYR A 112 -10.59 11.68 5.46
CA TYR A 112 -11.55 11.11 4.51
C TYR A 112 -11.70 9.59 4.71
N PRO A 113 -12.14 9.12 5.88
CA PRO A 113 -12.09 7.69 6.24
C PRO A 113 -12.90 6.78 5.32
N GLU A 114 -13.95 7.28 4.67
CA GLU A 114 -14.82 6.52 3.77
C GLU A 114 -14.48 6.68 2.28
N GLN A 115 -13.41 7.44 1.97
CA GLN A 115 -12.97 7.71 0.59
C GLN A 115 -11.50 7.39 0.38
N PHE A 116 -10.76 7.21 1.46
CA PHE A 116 -9.32 6.96 1.44
C PHE A 116 -8.98 5.74 2.27
N PHE A 117 -8.50 4.69 1.63
CA PHE A 117 -8.28 3.40 2.25
C PHE A 117 -6.81 2.98 2.18
N LEU A 118 -6.29 2.46 3.28
CA LEU A 118 -4.92 1.97 3.40
C LEU A 118 -4.94 0.52 3.86
N LEU A 119 -4.54 -0.40 2.99
CA LEU A 119 -4.31 -1.79 3.33
C LEU A 119 -2.89 -1.96 3.88
N ARG A 120 -2.69 -3.00 4.67
CA ARG A 120 -1.38 -3.38 5.20
C ARG A 120 -0.57 -4.12 4.16
N GLY A 121 0.69 -3.72 3.95
CA GLY A 121 1.70 -4.49 3.24
C GLY A 121 2.61 -5.26 4.20
N ASN A 122 3.46 -6.10 3.67
CA ASN A 122 4.40 -6.87 4.47
C ASN A 122 5.49 -5.99 5.12
N HIS A 123 5.78 -4.81 4.56
CA HIS A 123 6.68 -3.83 5.17
C HIS A 123 6.06 -3.03 6.31
N GLU A 124 4.76 -3.03 6.49
CA GLU A 124 4.08 -2.51 7.68
C GLU A 124 4.14 -3.53 8.83
N CYS A 125 5.35 -4.05 9.06
CA CYS A 125 5.71 -5.04 10.06
C CYS A 125 7.05 -4.67 10.73
N ALA A 126 7.10 -4.67 12.06
CA ALA A 126 8.27 -4.24 12.82
C ALA A 126 9.52 -5.09 12.53
N SER A 127 9.37 -6.40 12.36
CA SER A 127 10.48 -7.30 12.04
C SER A 127 11.13 -6.96 10.70
N LEU A 128 10.34 -6.52 9.72
CA LEU A 128 10.79 -6.19 8.37
C LEU A 128 11.32 -4.75 8.27
N ASN A 129 10.54 -3.76 8.71
CA ASN A 129 10.91 -2.36 8.57
C ASN A 129 12.02 -1.90 9.53
N ARG A 130 12.41 -2.75 10.47
CA ARG A 130 13.63 -2.59 11.24
C ARG A 130 14.90 -2.76 10.41
N ILE A 131 14.81 -3.55 9.31
CA ILE A 131 15.96 -3.98 8.50
C ILE A 131 16.08 -3.13 7.24
N TYR A 132 14.96 -2.73 6.62
CA TYR A 132 14.93 -2.15 5.28
C TYR A 132 14.88 -0.62 5.21
N GLY A 133 15.04 0.08 6.36
CA GLY A 133 15.34 1.50 6.36
C GLY A 133 14.44 2.37 7.23
N PHE A 134 13.18 2.00 7.47
CA PHE A 134 12.24 2.85 8.21
C PHE A 134 12.63 3.07 9.68
N TYR A 135 13.10 2.03 10.36
CA TYR A 135 13.63 2.16 11.72
C TYR A 135 14.79 3.16 11.79
N ASP A 136 15.73 3.07 10.85
CA ASP A 136 16.89 3.96 10.81
C ASP A 136 16.48 5.40 10.48
N GLU A 137 15.50 5.59 9.60
CA GLU A 137 14.93 6.91 9.30
C GLU A 137 14.28 7.53 10.54
N CYS A 138 13.42 6.78 11.25
CA CYS A 138 12.80 7.26 12.50
C CYS A 138 13.85 7.60 13.56
N LYS A 139 14.83 6.73 13.77
CA LYS A 139 15.90 6.92 14.76
C LYS A 139 16.77 8.15 14.44
N ARG A 140 17.05 8.37 13.15
CA ARG A 140 17.91 9.49 12.70
C ARG A 140 17.18 10.83 12.80
N ARG A 141 15.94 10.89 12.39
CA ARG A 141 15.16 12.15 12.27
C ARG A 141 14.37 12.48 13.52
N TYR A 142 13.96 11.49 14.28
CA TYR A 142 13.09 11.61 15.45
C TYR A 142 13.56 10.71 16.60
N SER A 143 12.85 9.61 16.87
CA SER A 143 13.16 8.70 17.97
C SER A 143 12.75 7.24 17.66
N VAL A 144 13.37 6.30 18.39
CA VAL A 144 12.95 4.88 18.38
C VAL A 144 11.54 4.71 18.97
N LYS A 145 11.12 5.63 19.85
CA LYS A 145 9.77 5.65 20.40
C LYS A 145 8.74 5.89 19.30
N LEU A 146 9.01 6.84 18.38
CA LEU A 146 8.14 7.12 17.24
C LEU A 146 7.99 5.89 16.36
N TRP A 147 9.08 5.18 16.04
CA TRP A 147 9.02 3.95 15.26
C TRP A 147 8.08 2.89 15.87
N ARG A 148 8.12 2.72 17.21
CA ARG A 148 7.22 1.79 17.92
C ARG A 148 5.75 2.24 17.80
N ILE A 149 5.50 3.54 17.86
CA ILE A 149 4.14 4.09 17.74
C ILE A 149 3.60 3.87 16.31
N PHE A 150 4.43 3.98 15.28
CA PHE A 150 4.05 3.58 13.93
C PHE A 150 3.71 2.08 13.86
N ALA A 151 4.53 1.21 14.45
CA ALA A 151 4.26 -0.23 14.49
C ALA A 151 2.92 -0.56 15.15
N ASP A 152 2.57 0.14 16.25
CA ASP A 152 1.26 -0.02 16.91
C ASP A 152 0.09 0.38 15.99
N SER A 153 0.26 1.40 15.15
CA SER A 153 -0.75 1.81 14.16
C SER A 153 -0.83 0.79 13.02
N PHE A 154 0.30 0.33 12.48
CA PHE A 154 0.36 -0.64 11.39
C PHE A 154 -0.28 -1.98 11.77
N ASN A 155 -0.15 -2.39 13.03
CA ASN A 155 -0.77 -3.60 13.56
C ASN A 155 -2.32 -3.56 13.57
N CYS A 156 -2.92 -2.41 13.29
CA CYS A 156 -4.37 -2.22 13.21
C CYS A 156 -4.88 -2.01 11.77
N MET A 157 -4.00 -1.95 10.76
CA MET A 157 -4.41 -1.78 9.37
C MET A 157 -5.25 -2.94 8.87
N PRO A 158 -6.29 -2.68 8.05
CA PRO A 158 -7.01 -3.72 7.32
C PRO A 158 -6.09 -4.37 6.27
N VAL A 159 -6.39 -5.59 5.86
CA VAL A 159 -5.50 -6.37 4.97
C VAL A 159 -6.09 -6.65 3.60
N ALA A 160 -7.39 -6.45 3.42
CA ALA A 160 -8.05 -6.62 2.13
C ALA A 160 -9.22 -5.67 1.97
N GLY A 161 -9.64 -5.46 0.73
CA GLY A 161 -10.84 -4.71 0.39
C GLY A 161 -11.50 -5.28 -0.86
N VAL A 162 -12.81 -5.19 -0.96
CA VAL A 162 -13.57 -5.60 -2.14
C VAL A 162 -14.25 -4.37 -2.73
N VAL A 163 -13.97 -4.08 -4.00
CA VAL A 163 -14.59 -2.98 -4.75
C VAL A 163 -15.82 -3.52 -5.47
N GLU A 164 -17.00 -2.93 -5.18
CA GLU A 164 -18.29 -3.27 -5.80
C GLU A 164 -18.56 -4.78 -5.84
N ASP A 165 -18.21 -5.51 -4.79
CA ASP A 165 -18.37 -6.97 -4.67
C ASP A 165 -17.72 -7.78 -5.81
N LYS A 166 -16.83 -7.18 -6.61
CA LYS A 166 -16.26 -7.81 -7.82
C LYS A 166 -14.74 -7.81 -7.89
N ILE A 167 -14.07 -6.83 -7.31
CA ILE A 167 -12.60 -6.73 -7.38
C ILE A 167 -12.04 -6.83 -5.97
N ILE A 168 -11.33 -7.92 -5.67
CA ILE A 168 -10.65 -8.06 -4.39
C ILE A 168 -9.24 -7.49 -4.45
N CYS A 169 -8.91 -6.65 -3.47
CA CYS A 169 -7.61 -6.00 -3.32
C CYS A 169 -6.90 -6.53 -2.07
N MET A 170 -5.63 -6.89 -2.19
CA MET A 170 -4.74 -7.23 -1.09
C MET A 170 -3.30 -6.91 -1.51
N HIS A 171 -2.39 -6.89 -0.55
CA HIS A 171 -0.98 -6.60 -0.86
C HIS A 171 -0.27 -7.75 -1.59
N GLY A 172 -0.22 -8.93 -0.99
CA GLY A 172 0.46 -10.11 -1.52
C GLY A 172 -0.43 -10.91 -2.48
N GLY A 173 -1.22 -11.80 -1.95
CA GLY A 173 -2.09 -12.66 -2.76
C GLY A 173 -3.05 -13.46 -1.91
N ILE A 174 -3.61 -14.49 -2.52
CA ILE A 174 -4.55 -15.40 -1.88
C ILE A 174 -3.83 -16.48 -1.06
N SER A 175 -4.57 -17.16 -0.20
CA SER A 175 -4.07 -18.19 0.73
C SER A 175 -4.77 -19.52 0.51
N PRO A 176 -4.09 -20.66 0.66
CA PRO A 176 -4.75 -21.96 0.69
C PRO A 176 -5.70 -22.13 1.88
N ASP A 177 -5.53 -21.30 2.93
CA ASP A 177 -6.38 -21.31 4.12
C ASP A 177 -7.64 -20.42 3.96
N LEU A 178 -7.78 -19.68 2.85
CA LEU A 178 -8.90 -18.78 2.60
C LEU A 178 -10.04 -19.49 1.87
N GLU A 179 -10.91 -20.17 2.62
CA GLU A 179 -12.09 -20.84 2.10
C GLU A 179 -13.30 -19.90 1.96
N ARG A 180 -13.39 -18.88 2.81
CA ARG A 180 -14.48 -17.89 2.85
C ARG A 180 -13.90 -16.50 3.13
N LEU A 181 -14.35 -15.48 2.39
CA LEU A 181 -13.90 -14.09 2.61
C LEU A 181 -14.13 -13.61 4.05
N GLY A 182 -15.18 -14.10 4.70
CA GLY A 182 -15.48 -13.80 6.10
C GLY A 182 -14.37 -14.16 7.09
N GLN A 183 -13.47 -15.10 6.76
CA GLN A 183 -12.32 -15.43 7.61
C GLN A 183 -11.37 -14.24 7.80
N ILE A 184 -11.30 -13.32 6.81
CA ILE A 184 -10.51 -12.10 6.92
C ILE A 184 -11.05 -11.19 8.03
N LEU A 185 -12.37 -11.15 8.22
CA LEU A 185 -13.02 -10.38 9.30
C LEU A 185 -12.70 -10.93 10.70
N GLU A 186 -12.34 -12.21 10.79
CA GLU A 186 -12.01 -12.89 12.05
C GLU A 186 -10.57 -12.63 12.53
N ILE A 187 -9.71 -12.02 11.69
CA ILE A 187 -8.33 -11.69 12.06
C ILE A 187 -8.34 -10.61 13.15
N PRO A 188 -7.78 -10.90 14.34
CA PRO A 188 -7.82 -9.97 15.45
C PRO A 188 -6.91 -8.76 15.24
N ARG A 189 -7.24 -7.63 15.86
CA ARG A 189 -6.40 -6.42 15.90
C ARG A 189 -6.28 -5.87 17.32
N PRO A 190 -5.11 -5.36 17.73
CA PRO A 190 -3.87 -5.30 16.95
C PRO A 190 -3.23 -6.68 16.76
N THR A 191 -2.52 -6.89 15.66
CA THR A 191 -1.76 -8.12 15.41
C THR A 191 -0.46 -7.84 14.66
N ASP A 192 0.60 -8.53 15.03
CA ASP A 192 1.81 -8.60 14.22
C ASP A 192 1.60 -9.56 13.03
N VAL A 193 2.48 -9.54 12.05
CA VAL A 193 2.43 -10.47 10.92
C VAL A 193 3.07 -11.79 11.34
N PRO A 194 2.33 -12.90 11.33
CA PRO A 194 2.89 -14.22 11.65
C PRO A 194 3.74 -14.74 10.49
N ASP A 195 4.55 -15.79 10.77
CA ASP A 195 5.41 -16.41 9.77
C ASP A 195 4.67 -17.34 8.80
N GLU A 196 3.42 -17.71 9.10
CA GLU A 196 2.57 -18.61 8.31
C GLU A 196 1.07 -18.31 8.53
N GLY A 197 0.22 -18.87 7.67
CA GLY A 197 -1.23 -18.79 7.75
C GLY A 197 -1.84 -17.62 6.98
N LEU A 198 -3.17 -17.47 7.06
CA LEU A 198 -3.96 -16.56 6.24
C LEU A 198 -3.42 -15.13 6.20
N LEU A 199 -3.12 -14.53 7.35
CA LEU A 199 -2.61 -13.16 7.40
C LEU A 199 -1.24 -13.04 6.72
N CYS A 200 -0.35 -14.02 6.95
CA CYS A 200 0.94 -14.07 6.27
C CYS A 200 0.76 -14.12 4.75
N ASP A 201 -0.10 -15.00 4.27
CA ASP A 201 -0.29 -15.21 2.84
C ASP A 201 -0.89 -13.99 2.13
N LEU A 202 -1.88 -13.32 2.74
CA LEU A 202 -2.46 -12.09 2.20
C LEU A 202 -1.42 -10.97 1.98
N LEU A 203 -0.29 -11.01 2.72
CA LEU A 203 0.77 -10.02 2.63
C LEU A 203 1.99 -10.50 1.80
N TRP A 204 2.16 -11.80 1.59
CA TRP A 204 3.40 -12.36 1.04
C TRP A 204 3.23 -13.26 -0.19
N ALA A 205 2.04 -13.84 -0.44
CA ALA A 205 1.85 -14.78 -1.53
C ALA A 205 2.02 -14.09 -2.91
N ASP A 206 2.57 -14.84 -3.87
CA ASP A 206 2.80 -14.38 -5.23
C ASP A 206 2.13 -15.28 -6.26
N PRO A 207 1.57 -14.73 -7.36
CA PRO A 207 1.17 -15.52 -8.52
C PRO A 207 2.41 -16.05 -9.24
N ASP A 208 2.32 -17.28 -9.75
CA ASP A 208 3.36 -17.89 -10.58
C ASP A 208 2.73 -18.54 -11.83
N PRO A 209 2.92 -17.94 -13.01
CA PRO A 209 2.31 -18.45 -14.25
C PRO A 209 2.90 -19.78 -14.73
N THR A 210 3.97 -20.26 -14.11
CA THR A 210 4.69 -21.47 -14.54
C THR A 210 4.23 -22.74 -13.81
N ILE A 211 3.39 -22.60 -12.79
CA ILE A 211 2.90 -23.72 -11.98
C ILE A 211 1.39 -23.90 -12.11
N SER A 212 0.91 -25.08 -11.74
CA SER A 212 -0.49 -25.39 -11.44
C SER A 212 -0.61 -25.68 -9.94
N GLY A 213 -1.72 -25.23 -9.33
CA GLY A 213 -1.92 -25.37 -7.87
C GLY A 213 -1.04 -24.44 -7.06
N TRP A 214 -0.72 -24.88 -5.86
CA TRP A 214 0.09 -24.15 -4.89
C TRP A 214 1.56 -24.60 -4.94
N GLY A 215 2.47 -23.65 -4.87
CA GLY A 215 3.91 -23.88 -4.84
C GLY A 215 4.58 -23.23 -3.62
N ARG A 216 5.85 -23.56 -3.43
CA ARG A 216 6.69 -22.94 -2.41
C ARG A 216 7.20 -21.59 -2.89
N ASN A 217 7.02 -20.55 -2.10
CA ASN A 217 7.52 -19.23 -2.46
C ASN A 217 9.05 -19.15 -2.27
N ALA A 218 9.75 -18.67 -3.29
CA ALA A 218 11.20 -18.47 -3.25
C ALA A 218 11.67 -17.42 -2.24
N ARG A 219 10.74 -16.60 -1.72
CA ARG A 219 11.01 -15.66 -0.62
C ARG A 219 11.28 -16.35 0.72
N GLY A 220 11.01 -17.66 0.81
CA GLY A 220 11.18 -18.44 2.04
C GLY A 220 10.01 -18.34 3.03
N VAL A 221 8.95 -17.64 2.65
CA VAL A 221 7.71 -17.46 3.43
C VAL A 221 6.52 -17.51 2.46
N SER A 222 5.35 -18.03 2.94
CA SER A 222 4.12 -18.11 2.16
C SER A 222 4.21 -19.02 0.93
N TYR A 223 3.29 -18.83 -0.02
CA TYR A 223 3.09 -19.68 -1.19
C TYR A 223 3.18 -18.88 -2.49
N THR A 224 3.42 -19.62 -3.58
CA THR A 224 3.05 -19.20 -4.93
C THR A 224 1.80 -19.94 -5.37
N PHE A 225 1.03 -19.35 -6.27
CA PHE A 225 -0.24 -19.93 -6.77
C PHE A 225 -0.35 -19.79 -8.29
N GLY A 226 -0.83 -20.87 -8.90
CA GLY A 226 -1.00 -20.94 -10.35
C GLY A 226 -2.27 -20.25 -10.84
N HIS A 227 -2.40 -20.20 -12.15
CA HIS A 227 -3.56 -19.63 -12.84
C HIS A 227 -4.88 -20.35 -12.48
N ASP A 228 -4.85 -21.68 -12.39
CA ASP A 228 -5.96 -22.53 -11.99
C ASP A 228 -6.51 -22.17 -10.61
N VAL A 229 -5.63 -21.86 -9.67
CA VAL A 229 -6.00 -21.41 -8.32
C VAL A 229 -6.70 -20.04 -8.36
N VAL A 230 -6.24 -19.12 -9.22
CA VAL A 230 -6.89 -17.81 -9.41
C VAL A 230 -8.31 -17.98 -9.96
N GLU A 231 -8.50 -18.82 -10.97
CA GLU A 231 -9.81 -19.08 -11.56
C GLU A 231 -10.78 -19.70 -10.54
N GLU A 232 -10.34 -20.74 -9.84
CA GLU A 232 -11.14 -21.42 -8.80
C GLU A 232 -11.55 -20.44 -7.68
N PHE A 233 -10.60 -19.60 -7.23
CA PHE A 233 -10.88 -18.61 -6.18
C PHE A 233 -11.93 -17.58 -6.62
N LEU A 234 -11.81 -17.03 -7.81
CA LEU A 234 -12.76 -16.05 -8.34
C LEU A 234 -14.15 -16.66 -8.55
N GLU A 235 -14.23 -17.87 -9.09
CA GLU A 235 -15.50 -18.58 -9.27
C GLU A 235 -16.17 -18.88 -7.92
N THR A 236 -15.40 -19.36 -6.94
CA THR A 236 -15.89 -19.69 -5.61
C THR A 236 -16.51 -18.49 -4.89
N HIS A 237 -15.93 -17.32 -5.08
CA HIS A 237 -16.33 -16.10 -4.36
C HIS A 237 -17.16 -15.11 -5.18
N ASP A 238 -17.56 -15.47 -6.40
CA ASP A 238 -18.28 -14.59 -7.35
C ASP A 238 -17.57 -13.26 -7.60
N LEU A 239 -16.25 -13.33 -7.75
CA LEU A 239 -15.38 -12.18 -8.05
C LEU A 239 -14.92 -12.22 -9.50
N ASP A 240 -14.55 -11.04 -10.04
CA ASP A 240 -14.11 -10.89 -11.43
C ASP A 240 -12.59 -10.68 -11.55
N LEU A 241 -11.96 -10.10 -10.51
CA LEU A 241 -10.55 -9.70 -10.57
C LEU A 241 -9.89 -9.76 -9.20
N ILE A 242 -8.67 -10.30 -9.16
CA ILE A 242 -7.73 -10.10 -8.06
C ILE A 242 -6.80 -8.95 -8.42
N CYS A 243 -6.75 -7.92 -7.58
CA CYS A 243 -5.84 -6.79 -7.69
C CYS A 243 -4.85 -6.83 -6.52
N ARG A 244 -3.54 -6.90 -6.83
CA ARG A 244 -2.50 -7.04 -5.81
C ARG A 244 -1.27 -6.19 -6.16
N ALA A 245 -0.33 -6.09 -5.25
CA ALA A 245 0.88 -5.28 -5.34
C ALA A 245 2.16 -6.14 -5.18
N HIS A 246 3.10 -5.79 -4.31
CA HIS A 246 4.19 -6.62 -3.78
C HIS A 246 5.29 -7.06 -4.76
N GLN A 247 5.07 -7.02 -6.08
CA GLN A 247 6.08 -7.34 -7.09
C GLN A 247 6.31 -6.15 -8.02
N VAL A 248 7.59 -5.86 -8.28
CA VAL A 248 7.95 -4.87 -9.29
C VAL A 248 7.60 -5.40 -10.67
N VAL A 249 6.88 -4.60 -11.46
CA VAL A 249 6.53 -4.90 -12.84
C VAL A 249 6.95 -3.73 -13.75
N GLU A 250 7.42 -4.06 -14.96
CA GLU A 250 8.09 -3.11 -15.86
C GLU A 250 7.24 -1.87 -16.18
N ASP A 251 5.98 -2.08 -16.54
CA ASP A 251 5.04 -1.01 -16.94
C ASP A 251 4.26 -0.39 -15.76
N GLY A 252 4.57 -0.79 -14.51
CA GLY A 252 3.84 -0.40 -13.30
C GLY A 252 2.56 -1.20 -13.08
N TYR A 253 2.11 -1.98 -14.06
CA TYR A 253 1.03 -2.96 -13.93
C TYR A 253 1.25 -4.14 -14.87
N GLU A 254 0.79 -5.31 -14.45
CA GLU A 254 0.89 -6.55 -15.26
C GLU A 254 -0.33 -7.43 -15.01
N PHE A 255 -0.97 -7.86 -16.11
CA PHE A 255 -2.05 -8.84 -16.05
C PHE A 255 -1.51 -10.26 -16.18
N GLN A 256 -2.07 -11.14 -15.36
CA GLN A 256 -1.83 -12.59 -15.39
C GLN A 256 -3.18 -13.32 -15.37
N ALA A 257 -3.13 -14.66 -15.43
CA ALA A 257 -4.32 -15.50 -15.33
C ALA A 257 -5.47 -15.04 -16.26
N ASN A 258 -5.22 -14.97 -17.58
CA ASN A 258 -6.19 -14.52 -18.59
C ASN A 258 -6.85 -13.15 -18.23
N ARG A 259 -6.09 -12.25 -17.60
CA ARG A 259 -6.53 -10.95 -17.08
C ARG A 259 -7.45 -11.01 -15.85
N SER A 260 -7.48 -12.15 -15.16
CA SER A 260 -8.20 -12.32 -13.91
C SER A 260 -7.40 -11.91 -12.66
N LEU A 261 -6.12 -11.61 -12.84
CA LEU A 261 -5.25 -11.04 -11.80
C LEU A 261 -4.45 -9.88 -12.39
N VAL A 262 -4.33 -8.80 -11.64
CA VAL A 262 -3.44 -7.68 -11.98
C VAL A 262 -2.53 -7.35 -10.82
N THR A 263 -1.23 -7.23 -11.11
CA THR A 263 -0.24 -6.65 -10.19
C THR A 263 -0.10 -5.16 -10.49
N ILE A 264 -0.15 -4.32 -9.47
CA ILE A 264 0.04 -2.86 -9.57
C ILE A 264 1.21 -2.46 -8.68
N PHE A 265 2.14 -1.72 -9.24
CA PHE A 265 3.31 -1.19 -8.54
C PHE A 265 3.40 0.31 -8.78
N SER A 266 3.41 1.15 -7.73
CA SER A 266 3.23 2.59 -7.85
C SER A 266 4.51 3.40 -7.62
N ALA A 267 5.66 2.74 -7.41
CA ALA A 267 6.97 3.36 -7.21
C ALA A 267 7.83 3.24 -8.48
N PRO A 268 7.90 4.29 -9.35
CA PRO A 268 8.72 4.25 -10.56
C PRO A 268 10.21 4.28 -10.22
N ASN A 269 11.06 3.70 -11.08
CA ASN A 269 12.51 3.60 -10.87
C ASN A 269 12.87 3.10 -9.46
N TYR A 270 12.24 1.97 -9.09
CA TYR A 270 12.30 1.43 -7.75
C TYR A 270 13.73 1.24 -7.25
N CYS A 271 14.03 1.71 -6.06
CA CYS A 271 15.37 1.74 -5.45
C CYS A 271 16.44 2.48 -6.28
N GLY A 272 16.10 3.13 -7.39
CA GLY A 272 17.06 3.66 -8.35
C GLY A 272 17.81 2.58 -9.14
N GLU A 273 17.37 1.33 -9.05
CA GLU A 273 17.99 0.15 -9.67
C GLU A 273 17.13 -0.43 -10.80
N PHE A 274 15.80 -0.27 -10.71
CA PHE A 274 14.85 -0.75 -11.71
C PHE A 274 14.42 0.39 -12.64
N ASP A 275 14.28 0.10 -13.93
CA ASP A 275 13.78 1.07 -14.93
C ASP A 275 12.24 1.07 -15.06
N ASN A 276 11.55 0.45 -14.09
CA ASN A 276 10.10 0.29 -14.09
C ASN A 276 9.37 1.63 -14.04
N ALA A 277 8.22 1.68 -14.70
CA ALA A 277 7.21 2.68 -14.45
C ALA A 277 6.45 2.37 -13.15
N GLY A 278 5.78 3.38 -12.59
CA GLY A 278 4.74 3.20 -11.59
C GLY A 278 3.37 3.30 -12.26
N ALA A 279 2.33 2.71 -11.67
CA ALA A 279 0.97 2.86 -12.17
C ALA A 279 -0.05 2.94 -11.05
N MET A 280 -1.22 3.46 -11.37
CA MET A 280 -2.46 3.28 -10.62
C MET A 280 -3.57 2.82 -11.56
N MET A 281 -4.45 1.96 -11.07
CA MET A 281 -5.64 1.53 -11.78
C MET A 281 -6.83 2.38 -11.34
N MET A 282 -7.57 2.90 -12.29
CA MET A 282 -8.82 3.62 -12.05
C MET A 282 -9.97 2.68 -12.36
N VAL A 283 -10.86 2.50 -11.40
CA VAL A 283 -12.12 1.75 -11.56
C VAL A 283 -13.25 2.77 -11.64
N GLY A 284 -13.96 2.78 -12.77
CA GLY A 284 -15.13 3.63 -12.97
C GLY A 284 -16.40 3.04 -12.35
N GLU A 285 -17.48 3.83 -12.29
CA GLU A 285 -18.79 3.38 -11.78
C GLU A 285 -19.35 2.19 -12.58
N ASP A 286 -18.94 2.03 -13.83
CA ASP A 286 -19.30 0.90 -14.70
C ASP A 286 -18.32 -0.27 -14.60
N LEU A 287 -17.44 -0.28 -13.59
CA LEU A 287 -16.37 -1.23 -13.33
C LEU A 287 -15.31 -1.33 -14.45
N LYS A 288 -15.32 -0.40 -15.41
CA LYS A 288 -14.23 -0.33 -16.37
C LYS A 288 -12.95 0.09 -15.70
N CYS A 289 -11.91 -0.73 -15.90
CA CYS A 289 -10.56 -0.48 -15.41
C CYS A 289 -9.72 0.22 -16.48
N SER A 290 -9.05 1.27 -16.10
CA SER A 290 -8.05 1.97 -16.91
C SER A 290 -6.82 2.28 -16.06
N PHE A 291 -5.68 2.61 -16.71
CA PHE A 291 -4.43 2.84 -16.00
C PHE A 291 -3.86 4.22 -16.27
N LYS A 292 -3.34 4.85 -15.23
CA LYS A 292 -2.44 6.00 -15.35
C LYS A 292 -1.02 5.53 -15.01
N VAL A 293 -0.10 5.73 -15.95
CA VAL A 293 1.29 5.28 -15.83
C VAL A 293 2.18 6.46 -15.48
N LEU A 294 2.94 6.29 -14.40
CA LEU A 294 3.96 7.23 -13.94
C LEU A 294 5.33 6.78 -14.45
N ARG A 295 5.83 7.46 -15.48
CA ARG A 295 7.20 7.19 -15.93
C ARG A 295 8.22 7.72 -14.94
N PRO A 296 9.41 7.07 -14.82
CA PRO A 296 10.51 7.59 -14.02
C PRO A 296 10.76 9.06 -14.33
N ALA A 297 10.94 9.90 -13.31
CA ALA A 297 11.31 11.28 -13.51
C ALA A 297 12.68 11.33 -14.18
N HIS A 298 12.83 12.03 -15.31
CA HIS A 298 14.11 12.25 -15.95
C HIS A 298 14.99 13.11 -15.05
N HIS A 299 15.72 12.51 -14.13
CA HIS A 299 16.87 13.16 -13.56
C HIS A 299 17.94 13.24 -14.65
N LYS A 300 18.23 14.45 -15.15
CA LYS A 300 19.45 14.67 -15.92
C LYS A 300 20.58 14.06 -15.08
N ARG A 301 21.09 12.91 -15.48
CA ARG A 301 22.38 12.42 -14.97
C ARG A 301 23.37 13.54 -15.25
N PHE A 302 23.76 14.31 -14.25
CA PHE A 302 24.98 15.07 -14.31
C PHE A 302 26.10 14.02 -14.38
N MET A 303 26.50 13.66 -15.60
CA MET A 303 27.76 12.98 -15.81
C MET A 303 28.82 13.94 -15.26
N ALA A 304 29.36 13.59 -14.11
CA ALA A 304 30.62 14.18 -13.65
C ALA A 304 31.65 13.90 -14.74
N LYS A 305 32.13 14.99 -15.34
CA LYS A 305 33.33 14.96 -16.19
C LYS A 305 34.55 14.85 -15.29
#